data_0fbd1aae7c9dd1fa55033d81d87931e1
#
_entry.id   0fbd1aae7c9dd1fa55033d81d87931e1
#
_cell.length_a   1.000
_cell.length_b   1.000
_cell.length_c   1.000
_cell.angle_alpha   90.00
_cell.angle_beta   90.00
_cell.angle_gamma   90.00
#
_symmetry.space_group_name_H-M   'P 1'
#
loop_
_entity.id
_entity.type
_entity.pdbx_description
1 polymer ?
#
loop_
_entity_poly.entity_id
_entity_poly.type
_entity_poly.pdbx_seq_one_letter_code
_entity_poly.pdbx_strand_id
1 'polypeptide(L)'
;INQLAVQFKTSTNPDMRRYERPHVNEVWCGDSSVGPYLKTDDGKKHQVYIITLIDDASRFIVGIDVFFHDNFVNLMSVIKSAVAKYGRPQLFNFDNGRSYKNKQMELLAARIGSVIHYDQPYSPTQKAKIERWFRTMKDQWMAGLDIR
;
A
#
# COMPACT_ATOMS: atom_id res chain seq x y z
N ILE A 1 15.62 -3.80 8.12
CA ILE A 1 14.16 -4.01 8.00
C ILE A 1 13.67 -5.06 8.97
N ASN A 2 14.32 -6.22 9.02
CA ASN A 2 13.92 -7.29 9.94
C ASN A 2 14.10 -6.90 11.42
N GLN A 3 15.14 -6.16 11.75
CA GLN A 3 15.36 -5.66 13.10
C GLN A 3 14.32 -4.63 13.52
N LEU A 4 13.93 -3.74 12.63
CA LEU A 4 12.84 -2.78 12.87
C LEU A 4 11.50 -3.49 13.09
N ALA A 5 11.20 -4.51 12.31
CA ALA A 5 9.99 -5.31 12.48
C ALA A 5 9.93 -6.00 13.85
N VAL A 6 11.06 -6.52 14.34
CA VAL A 6 11.16 -7.14 15.67
C VAL A 6 10.94 -6.10 16.76
N GLN A 7 11.48 -4.92 16.64
CA GLN A 7 11.27 -3.84 17.62
C GLN A 7 9.80 -3.42 17.71
N PHE A 8 9.11 -3.34 16.58
CA PHE A 8 7.68 -3.01 16.57
C PHE A 8 6.82 -4.09 17.21
N LYS A 9 7.22 -5.35 17.13
CA LYS A 9 6.47 -6.46 17.74
C LYS A 9 6.52 -6.46 19.27
N THR A 10 7.62 -6.06 19.86
CA THR A 10 7.80 -6.09 21.31
C THR A 10 6.96 -5.06 22.04
N SER A 11 6.42 -4.08 21.33
CA SER A 11 5.58 -3.02 21.93
C SER A 11 4.08 -3.32 21.86
N THR A 12 3.67 -4.46 21.33
CA THR A 12 2.25 -4.77 21.15
C THR A 12 1.65 -5.36 22.41
N ASN A 13 0.62 -4.68 22.94
CA ASN A 13 -0.20 -5.19 24.03
C ASN A 13 -1.02 -6.39 23.50
N PRO A 14 -0.90 -7.58 24.10
CA PRO A 14 -1.63 -8.77 23.66
C PRO A 14 -3.16 -8.63 23.74
N ASP A 15 -3.67 -7.71 24.56
CA ASP A 15 -5.11 -7.48 24.69
C ASP A 15 -5.70 -6.62 23.57
N MET A 16 -4.86 -5.96 22.79
CA MET A 16 -5.30 -5.27 21.59
C MET A 16 -5.38 -6.28 20.46
N ARG A 17 -6.58 -6.70 20.11
CA ARG A 17 -6.87 -7.55 18.95
C ARG A 17 -6.49 -6.85 17.67
N ARG A 18 -5.20 -6.69 17.46
CA ARG A 18 -4.66 -6.16 16.23
C ARG A 18 -4.53 -7.29 15.24
N TYR A 19 -5.05 -7.07 14.05
CA TYR A 19 -4.73 -7.88 12.90
C TYR A 19 -3.29 -7.60 12.47
N GLU A 20 -2.34 -8.04 13.26
CA GLU A 20 -0.92 -7.96 12.92
C GLU A 20 -0.40 -9.34 12.60
N ARG A 21 0.30 -9.44 11.50
CA ARG A 21 0.98 -10.67 11.16
C ARG A 21 2.28 -10.78 11.95
N PRO A 22 2.66 -12.00 12.38
CA PRO A 22 3.83 -12.17 13.24
C PRO A 22 5.16 -11.95 12.52
N HIS A 23 5.19 -12.08 11.21
CA HIS A 23 6.44 -12.03 10.44
C HIS A 23 6.40 -11.00 9.31
N VAL A 24 7.55 -10.36 9.08
CA VAL A 24 7.77 -9.48 7.91
C VAL A 24 7.63 -10.28 6.63
N ASN A 25 7.14 -9.61 5.59
CA ASN A 25 6.88 -10.22 4.28
C ASN A 25 5.86 -11.36 4.30
N GLU A 26 5.11 -11.53 5.37
CA GLU A 26 3.99 -12.46 5.38
C GLU A 26 2.82 -11.89 4.59
N VAL A 27 2.41 -10.66 4.91
CA VAL A 27 1.31 -9.98 4.22
C VAL A 27 1.69 -8.55 3.89
N TRP A 28 1.50 -8.17 2.62
CA TRP A 28 1.54 -6.78 2.21
C TRP A 28 0.13 -6.31 1.86
N CYS A 29 -0.26 -5.22 2.49
CA CYS A 29 -1.53 -4.54 2.20
C CYS A 29 -1.30 -3.42 1.20
N GLY A 30 -2.17 -3.32 0.21
CA GLY A 30 -2.11 -2.29 -0.81
C GLY A 30 -3.36 -1.43 -0.83
N ASP A 31 -3.20 -0.16 -1.09
CA ASP A 31 -4.30 0.76 -1.29
C ASP A 31 -3.85 1.96 -2.13
N SER A 32 -4.82 2.65 -2.70
CA SER A 32 -4.60 3.90 -3.39
C SER A 32 -5.38 5.02 -2.72
N SER A 33 -4.81 6.19 -2.75
CA SER A 33 -5.42 7.40 -2.21
C SER A 33 -5.31 8.54 -3.19
N VAL A 34 -6.33 9.38 -3.19
CA VAL A 34 -6.34 10.60 -3.99
C VAL A 34 -5.39 11.63 -3.36
N GLY A 35 -4.48 12.13 -4.16
CA GLY A 35 -3.56 13.19 -3.78
C GLY A 35 -4.02 14.57 -4.23
N PRO A 36 -3.13 15.57 -4.22
CA PRO A 36 -3.45 16.93 -4.65
C PRO A 36 -3.60 17.03 -6.16
N TYR A 37 -4.09 18.18 -6.61
CA TYR A 37 -4.01 18.56 -8.02
C TYR A 37 -2.65 19.21 -8.30
N LEU A 38 -1.94 18.70 -9.26
CA LEU A 38 -0.68 19.27 -9.74
C LEU A 38 -0.88 19.95 -11.09
N LYS A 39 -0.24 21.08 -11.25
CA LYS A 39 -0.21 21.80 -12.54
C LYS A 39 0.87 21.18 -13.42
N THR A 40 0.49 20.76 -14.61
CA THR A 40 1.38 20.18 -15.59
C THR A 40 1.84 21.24 -16.61
N ASP A 41 2.82 20.90 -17.44
CA ASP A 41 3.41 21.83 -18.42
C ASP A 41 2.40 22.35 -19.44
N ASP A 42 1.29 21.65 -19.65
CA ASP A 42 0.17 22.10 -20.48
C ASP A 42 -0.70 23.19 -19.81
N GLY A 43 -0.35 23.60 -18.58
CA GLY A 43 -1.08 24.59 -17.80
C GLY A 43 -2.34 24.08 -17.11
N LYS A 44 -2.68 22.83 -17.29
CA LYS A 44 -3.87 22.22 -16.67
C LYS A 44 -3.52 21.60 -15.31
N LYS A 45 -4.53 21.55 -14.44
CA LYS A 45 -4.42 20.85 -13.15
C LYS A 45 -4.92 19.43 -13.29
N HIS A 46 -4.09 18.49 -12.88
CA HIS A 46 -4.43 17.06 -12.87
C HIS A 46 -4.35 16.52 -11.46
N GLN A 47 -5.34 15.71 -11.11
CA GLN A 47 -5.33 15.01 -9.83
C GLN A 47 -4.30 13.89 -9.87
N VAL A 48 -3.57 13.73 -8.78
CA VAL A 48 -2.64 12.62 -8.62
C VAL A 48 -3.22 11.56 -7.69
N TYR A 49 -2.73 10.34 -7.84
CA TYR A 49 -3.08 9.18 -7.05
C TYR A 49 -1.81 8.62 -6.41
N ILE A 50 -1.91 8.25 -5.16
CA ILE A 50 -0.80 7.70 -4.39
C ILE A 50 -1.09 6.22 -4.18
N ILE A 51 -0.25 5.37 -4.73
CA ILE A 51 -0.35 3.92 -4.56
C ILE A 51 0.69 3.49 -3.53
N THR A 52 0.27 2.77 -2.52
CA THR A 52 1.11 2.38 -1.39
C THR A 52 0.98 0.91 -1.08
N LEU A 53 2.09 0.27 -0.77
CA LEU A 53 2.16 -1.08 -0.23
C LEU A 53 2.81 -1.03 1.15
N ILE A 54 2.19 -1.67 2.12
CA ILE A 54 2.63 -1.68 3.52
C ILE A 54 2.77 -3.13 3.98
N ASP A 55 3.91 -3.44 4.59
CA ASP A 55 4.07 -4.70 5.31
C ASP A 55 3.23 -4.70 6.59
N ASP A 56 2.33 -5.65 6.72
CA ASP A 56 1.35 -5.67 7.81
C ASP A 56 2.00 -5.89 9.19
N ALA A 57 3.07 -6.66 9.24
CA ALA A 57 3.77 -6.93 10.50
C ALA A 57 4.55 -5.74 11.04
N SER A 58 5.37 -5.13 10.19
CA SER A 58 6.29 -4.05 10.59
C SER A 58 5.70 -2.66 10.43
N ARG A 59 4.64 -2.49 9.66
CA ARG A 59 4.11 -1.19 9.21
C ARG A 59 5.07 -0.43 8.30
N PHE A 60 6.06 -1.11 7.78
CA PHE A 60 7.02 -0.53 6.87
C PHE A 60 6.41 -0.36 5.48
N ILE A 61 6.67 0.79 4.87
CA ILE A 61 6.24 1.06 3.50
C ILE A 61 7.22 0.37 2.55
N VAL A 62 6.77 -0.70 1.93
CA VAL A 62 7.59 -1.46 0.98
C VAL A 62 7.54 -0.89 -0.43
N GLY A 63 6.49 -0.15 -0.74
CA GLY A 63 6.35 0.51 -2.04
C GLY A 63 5.42 1.70 -1.96
N ILE A 64 5.78 2.77 -2.63
CA ILE A 64 4.96 3.96 -2.77
C ILE A 64 5.36 4.69 -4.04
N ASP A 65 4.37 5.18 -4.77
CA ASP A 65 4.61 6.08 -5.89
C ASP A 65 3.37 6.92 -6.18
N VAL A 66 3.55 7.97 -6.96
CA VAL A 66 2.52 8.94 -7.30
C VAL A 66 2.29 8.91 -8.81
N PHE A 67 1.02 8.84 -9.20
CA PHE A 67 0.62 8.72 -10.60
C PHE A 67 -0.53 9.65 -10.93
N PHE A 68 -0.71 9.95 -12.21
CA PHE A 68 -1.89 10.66 -12.69
C PHE A 68 -3.11 9.74 -12.89
N HIS A 69 -2.91 8.44 -12.83
CA HIS A 69 -3.98 7.45 -12.99
C HIS A 69 -3.86 6.34 -11.96
N ASP A 70 -4.99 5.96 -11.38
CA ASP A 70 -5.09 4.78 -10.54
C ASP A 70 -5.53 3.59 -11.40
N ASN A 71 -4.56 2.85 -11.88
CA ASN A 71 -4.80 1.69 -12.75
C ASN A 71 -3.85 0.54 -12.41
N PHE A 72 -4.12 -0.62 -13.00
CA PHE A 72 -3.33 -1.83 -12.79
C PHE A 72 -1.86 -1.66 -13.21
N VAL A 73 -1.57 -0.98 -14.28
CA VAL A 73 -0.20 -0.80 -14.80
C VAL A 73 0.66 -0.06 -13.76
N ASN A 74 0.11 0.99 -13.16
CA ASN A 74 0.78 1.77 -12.14
C ASN A 74 0.95 0.98 -10.84
N LEU A 75 -0.08 0.25 -10.44
CA LEU A 75 0.01 -0.67 -9.30
C LEU A 75 1.07 -1.74 -9.51
N MET A 76 1.13 -2.33 -10.69
CA MET A 76 2.15 -3.32 -11.06
C MET A 76 3.56 -2.75 -10.96
N SER A 77 3.76 -1.50 -11.36
CA SER A 77 5.03 -0.80 -11.23
C SER A 77 5.48 -0.70 -9.78
N VAL A 78 4.57 -0.34 -8.87
CA VAL A 78 4.86 -0.27 -7.43
C VAL A 78 5.18 -1.66 -6.86
N ILE A 79 4.42 -2.67 -7.21
CA ILE A 79 4.65 -4.05 -6.78
C ILE A 79 6.02 -4.55 -7.24
N LYS A 80 6.35 -4.38 -8.51
CA LYS A 80 7.64 -4.80 -9.07
C LYS A 80 8.82 -4.14 -8.36
N SER A 81 8.72 -2.84 -8.12
CA SER A 81 9.75 -2.09 -7.42
C SER A 81 9.93 -2.58 -5.98
N ALA A 82 8.84 -2.81 -5.27
CA ALA A 82 8.84 -3.30 -3.89
C ALA A 82 9.42 -4.71 -3.81
N VAL A 83 9.01 -5.61 -4.69
CA VAL A 83 9.51 -6.99 -4.73
C VAL A 83 11.00 -7.03 -5.07
N ALA A 84 11.46 -6.18 -5.96
CA ALA A 84 12.87 -6.09 -6.30
C ALA A 84 13.75 -5.66 -5.12
N LYS A 85 13.22 -4.80 -4.24
CA LYS A 85 13.97 -4.31 -3.06
C LYS A 85 13.89 -5.23 -1.85
N TYR A 86 12.71 -5.77 -1.57
CA TYR A 86 12.42 -6.40 -0.27
C TYR A 86 12.05 -7.87 -0.38
N GLY A 87 12.07 -8.44 -1.58
CA GLY A 87 11.58 -9.76 -1.83
C GLY A 87 10.05 -9.78 -1.94
N ARG A 88 9.47 -10.96 -2.08
CA ARG A 88 8.03 -11.14 -2.25
C ARG A 88 7.33 -11.36 -0.91
N PRO A 89 6.09 -10.90 -0.75
CA PRO A 89 5.27 -11.33 0.37
C PRO A 89 4.73 -12.74 0.10
N GLN A 90 4.26 -13.40 1.13
CA GLN A 90 3.51 -14.65 0.97
C GLN A 90 2.11 -14.36 0.43
N LEU A 91 1.52 -13.24 0.87
CA LEU A 91 0.17 -12.86 0.52
C LEU A 91 0.05 -11.36 0.28
N PHE A 92 -0.63 -11.00 -0.79
CA PHE A 92 -1.13 -9.64 -0.99
C PHE A 92 -2.56 -9.53 -0.48
N ASN A 93 -2.85 -8.49 0.27
CA ASN A 93 -4.19 -8.18 0.73
C ASN A 93 -4.65 -6.85 0.12
N PHE A 94 -5.62 -6.90 -0.76
CA PHE A 94 -6.16 -5.75 -1.48
C PHE A 94 -7.66 -5.60 -1.27
N ASP A 95 -8.19 -4.42 -1.56
CA ASP A 95 -9.63 -4.26 -1.65
C ASP A 95 -10.18 -4.83 -2.98
N ASN A 96 -11.50 -4.83 -3.13
CA ASN A 96 -12.17 -5.35 -4.33
C ASN A 96 -12.19 -4.39 -5.52
N GLY A 97 -11.38 -3.34 -5.53
CA GLY A 97 -11.32 -2.38 -6.62
C GLY A 97 -10.83 -3.01 -7.93
N ARG A 98 -11.25 -2.43 -9.05
CA ARG A 98 -10.91 -2.93 -10.39
C ARG A 98 -9.41 -3.00 -10.66
N SER A 99 -8.64 -2.08 -10.10
CA SER A 99 -7.18 -2.06 -10.25
C SER A 99 -6.52 -3.26 -9.57
N TYR A 100 -7.14 -3.80 -8.54
CA TYR A 100 -6.61 -4.90 -7.74
C TYR A 100 -7.21 -6.25 -8.12
N LYS A 101 -8.52 -6.28 -8.40
CA LYS A 101 -9.24 -7.52 -8.71
C LYS A 101 -9.42 -7.69 -10.20
N ASN A 102 -8.42 -8.28 -10.84
CA ASN A 102 -8.45 -8.61 -12.25
C ASN A 102 -7.53 -9.79 -12.53
N LYS A 103 -7.68 -10.39 -13.71
CA LYS A 103 -6.92 -11.56 -14.11
C LYS A 103 -5.41 -11.29 -14.22
N GLN A 104 -5.04 -10.09 -14.60
CA GLN A 104 -3.63 -9.71 -14.73
C GLN A 104 -2.94 -9.68 -13.36
N MET A 105 -3.65 -9.25 -12.32
CA MET A 105 -3.13 -9.29 -10.95
C MET A 105 -2.95 -10.73 -10.46
N GLU A 106 -3.89 -11.62 -10.75
CA GLU A 106 -3.79 -13.03 -10.42
C GLU A 106 -2.57 -13.69 -11.11
N LEU A 107 -2.34 -13.36 -12.37
CA LEU A 107 -1.17 -13.85 -13.12
C LEU A 107 0.13 -13.30 -12.55
N LEU A 108 0.16 -12.03 -12.19
CA LEU A 108 1.33 -11.41 -11.58
C LEU A 108 1.69 -12.11 -10.26
N ALA A 109 0.72 -12.29 -9.38
CA ALA A 109 0.92 -12.97 -8.10
C ALA A 109 1.39 -14.41 -8.29
N ALA A 110 0.79 -15.14 -9.22
CA ALA A 110 1.20 -16.50 -9.54
C ALA A 110 2.66 -16.57 -10.01
N ARG A 111 3.08 -15.63 -10.84
CA ARG A 111 4.46 -15.56 -11.35
C ARG A 111 5.50 -15.31 -10.26
N ILE A 112 5.18 -14.46 -9.31
CA ILE A 112 6.09 -14.19 -8.19
C ILE A 112 5.93 -15.16 -7.02
N GLY A 113 4.94 -16.06 -7.10
CA GLY A 113 4.70 -17.07 -6.08
C GLY A 113 3.98 -16.56 -4.84
N SER A 114 3.18 -15.51 -4.97
CA SER A 114 2.36 -14.95 -3.90
C SER A 114 0.90 -15.31 -4.08
N VAL A 115 0.16 -15.34 -2.98
CA VAL A 115 -1.30 -15.51 -2.98
C VAL A 115 -1.95 -14.12 -2.90
N ILE A 116 -3.14 -13.97 -3.46
CA ILE A 116 -3.92 -12.75 -3.33
C ILE A 116 -5.16 -13.03 -2.48
N HIS A 117 -5.42 -12.15 -1.53
CA HIS A 117 -6.66 -12.08 -0.79
C HIS A 117 -7.31 -10.72 -1.06
N TYR A 118 -8.62 -10.71 -1.27
CA TYR A 118 -9.39 -9.49 -1.41
C TYR A 118 -10.27 -9.30 -0.20
N ASP A 119 -10.18 -8.13 0.41
CA ASP A 119 -10.98 -7.80 1.58
C ASP A 119 -12.47 -7.82 1.25
N GLN A 120 -13.23 -8.37 2.17
CA GLN A 120 -14.69 -8.22 2.14
C GLN A 120 -15.05 -6.73 2.30
N PRO A 121 -16.17 -6.27 1.71
CA PRO A 121 -16.52 -4.84 1.68
C PRO A 121 -16.63 -4.15 3.05
N TYR A 122 -16.56 -4.89 4.15
CA TYR A 122 -16.75 -4.39 5.50
C TYR A 122 -15.72 -4.95 6.48
N SER A 123 -14.45 -4.96 6.10
CA SER A 123 -13.37 -5.31 7.04
C SER A 123 -12.68 -4.02 7.55
N PRO A 124 -13.23 -3.37 8.60
CA PRO A 124 -12.82 -2.01 8.96
C PRO A 124 -11.42 -1.93 9.59
N THR A 125 -10.93 -3.01 10.18
CA THR A 125 -9.68 -3.00 10.94
C THR A 125 -8.43 -2.96 10.07
N GLN A 126 -8.41 -3.65 8.94
CA GLN A 126 -7.25 -3.63 8.04
C GLN A 126 -7.17 -2.33 7.25
N LYS A 127 -8.30 -1.84 6.79
CA LYS A 127 -8.39 -0.58 6.07
C LYS A 127 -8.01 0.62 6.93
N ALA A 128 -8.37 0.61 8.21
CA ALA A 128 -8.07 1.69 9.13
C ALA A 128 -6.57 1.98 9.29
N LYS A 129 -5.70 0.99 9.13
CA LYS A 129 -4.25 1.14 9.22
C LYS A 129 -3.69 1.96 8.06
N ILE A 130 -4.05 1.59 6.84
CA ILE A 130 -3.63 2.29 5.63
C ILE A 130 -4.27 3.68 5.56
N GLU A 131 -5.53 3.81 5.87
CA GLU A 131 -6.23 5.10 5.91
C GLU A 131 -5.58 6.07 6.89
N ARG A 132 -5.17 5.60 8.07
CA ARG A 132 -4.47 6.40 9.07
C ARG A 132 -3.11 6.87 8.56
N TRP A 133 -2.37 5.98 7.90
CA TRP A 133 -1.09 6.32 7.29
C TRP A 133 -1.26 7.37 6.19
N PHE A 134 -2.24 7.19 5.30
CA PHE A 134 -2.54 8.15 4.26
C PHE A 134 -2.90 9.52 4.82
N ARG A 135 -3.68 9.57 5.90
CA ARG A 135 -4.04 10.82 6.56
C ARG A 135 -2.80 11.53 7.08
N THR A 136 -1.95 10.83 7.81
CA THR A 136 -0.70 11.37 8.33
C THR A 136 0.22 11.87 7.22
N MET A 137 0.38 11.06 6.19
CA MET A 137 1.21 11.40 5.04
C MET A 137 0.69 12.63 4.29
N LYS A 138 -0.61 12.71 4.08
CA LYS A 138 -1.23 13.88 3.44
C LYS A 138 -1.02 15.14 4.28
N ASP A 139 -1.25 15.07 5.57
CA ASP A 139 -1.09 16.22 6.46
C ASP A 139 0.36 16.72 6.49
N GLN A 140 1.33 15.84 6.51
CA GLN A 140 2.75 16.19 6.56
C GLN A 140 3.32 16.56 5.19
N TRP A 141 3.03 15.75 4.17
CA TRP A 141 3.60 15.92 2.84
C TRP A 141 2.96 17.07 2.06
N MET A 142 1.64 17.12 2.09
CA MET A 142 0.90 18.16 1.35
C MET A 142 1.09 19.55 1.94
N ALA A 143 1.33 19.65 3.24
CA ALA A 143 1.65 20.92 3.90
C ALA A 143 2.96 21.54 3.38
N GLY A 144 3.90 20.71 2.92
CA GLY A 144 5.17 21.15 2.33
C GLY A 144 5.13 21.39 0.83
N LEU A 145 4.03 21.07 0.16
CA LEU A 145 3.90 21.23 -1.29
C LEU A 145 3.36 22.62 -1.65
N ASP A 146 3.96 23.21 -2.67
CA ASP A 146 3.44 24.43 -3.28
C ASP A 146 2.33 24.07 -4.26
N ILE A 147 1.13 23.94 -3.76
CA ILE A 147 -0.06 23.57 -4.54
C ILE A 147 -0.64 24.85 -5.16
N ARG A 148 -0.17 25.20 -6.29
CA ARG A 148 -0.68 26.34 -7.04
C ARG A 148 -1.58 25.93 -8.21
#